data_50390eca4551c61c55507c455fc43538
#
_entry.id   50390eca4551c61c55507c455fc43538
#
_cell.length_a   1.000
_cell.length_b   1.000
_cell.length_c   1.000
_cell.angle_alpha   90.00
_cell.angle_beta   90.00
_cell.angle_gamma   90.00
#
_symmetry.space_group_name_H-M   'P 1'
#
loop_
_entity.id
_entity.type
_entity.pdbx_description
1 polymer ?
#
loop_
_entity_poly.entity_id
_entity_poly.type
_entity_poly.pdbx_seq_one_letter_code
_entity_poly.pdbx_strand_id
1 'polypeptide(L)'
;EDTMFIIEHEAMDFINQTYRRYKNVRKVAKENPDIDFQSLAAHLEKKTKQEHVVVKEDCDSFDVMPLSKAEELGKAPILTSKVDIFVSSFSGGKDSQVVLDLVSRVIPTEDFVVVYSNTGYELPPSLKLYDDIREFYEEKYPNIHFYVAQNHQHILHYWDEIGTPSRIHRWCCSIMKSAPLSRLLKEIVGKGKQPNAVLFDGVRAEESAS
;
A
#
# COMPACT_ATOMS: atom_id res chain seq x y z
N GLU A 1 -9.14 -25.27 -14.59
CA GLU A 1 -8.95 -25.36 -13.12
C GLU A 1 -7.48 -25.12 -12.73
N ASP A 2 -6.53 -25.78 -13.41
CA ASP A 2 -5.10 -25.65 -13.07
C ASP A 2 -4.53 -24.23 -13.24
N THR A 3 -4.97 -23.48 -14.25
CA THR A 3 -4.50 -22.10 -14.51
C THR A 3 -4.95 -21.12 -13.42
N MET A 4 -6.19 -21.23 -12.96
CA MET A 4 -6.71 -20.38 -11.88
C MET A 4 -5.98 -20.64 -10.57
N PHE A 5 -5.69 -21.90 -10.27
CA PHE A 5 -4.93 -22.31 -9.10
C PHE A 5 -3.50 -21.74 -9.11
N ILE A 6 -2.84 -21.78 -10.26
CA ILE A 6 -1.48 -21.21 -10.42
C ILE A 6 -1.49 -19.71 -10.18
N ILE A 7 -2.40 -18.96 -10.81
CA ILE A 7 -2.50 -17.50 -10.66
C ILE A 7 -2.80 -17.11 -9.21
N GLU A 8 -3.68 -17.84 -8.54
CA GLU A 8 -4.01 -17.61 -7.12
C GLU A 8 -2.78 -17.81 -6.23
N HIS A 9 -2.02 -18.89 -6.45
CA HIS A 9 -0.80 -19.15 -5.68
C HIS A 9 0.29 -18.12 -5.93
N GLU A 10 0.51 -17.71 -7.17
CA GLU A 10 1.45 -16.64 -7.51
C GLU A 10 1.10 -15.32 -6.82
N ALA A 11 -0.20 -14.97 -6.80
CA ALA A 11 -0.66 -13.77 -6.10
C ALA A 11 -0.48 -13.86 -4.59
N MET A 12 -0.77 -15.01 -3.98
CA MET A 12 -0.55 -15.25 -2.55
C MET A 12 0.94 -15.21 -2.20
N ASP A 13 1.80 -15.79 -3.02
CA ASP A 13 3.25 -15.75 -2.84
C ASP A 13 3.78 -14.31 -2.93
N PHE A 14 3.31 -13.52 -3.87
CA PHE A 14 3.66 -12.10 -4.00
C PHE A 14 3.27 -11.31 -2.74
N ILE A 15 2.06 -11.50 -2.24
CA ILE A 15 1.57 -10.85 -1.01
C ILE A 15 2.45 -11.26 0.18
N ASN A 16 2.75 -12.54 0.32
CA ASN A 16 3.57 -13.08 1.41
C ASN A 16 5.01 -12.56 1.37
N GLN A 17 5.64 -12.54 0.20
CA GLN A 17 6.98 -12.00 0.02
C GLN A 17 7.02 -10.51 0.35
N THR A 18 6.05 -9.74 -0.13
CA THR A 18 5.91 -8.31 0.17
C THR A 18 5.74 -8.09 1.66
N TYR A 19 4.84 -8.81 2.31
CA TYR A 19 4.62 -8.71 3.75
C TYR A 19 5.89 -9.03 4.54
N ARG A 20 6.56 -10.15 4.26
CA ARG A 20 7.79 -10.53 4.95
C ARG A 20 8.92 -9.53 4.74
N ARG A 21 9.05 -9.00 3.53
CA ARG A 21 10.05 -7.98 3.19
C ARG A 21 9.85 -6.72 4.04
N TYR A 22 8.64 -6.21 4.14
CA TYR A 22 8.36 -4.93 4.78
C TYR A 22 8.05 -5.01 6.27
N LYS A 23 7.70 -6.18 6.80
CA LYS A 23 7.56 -6.41 8.24
C LYS A 23 8.91 -6.46 8.97
N ASN A 24 9.93 -7.05 8.35
CA ASN A 24 11.22 -7.31 8.97
C ASN A 24 12.22 -6.20 8.64
N VAL A 25 12.34 -5.23 9.54
CA VAL A 25 13.37 -4.18 9.45
C VAL A 25 14.66 -4.66 10.08
N ARG A 26 15.76 -4.64 9.31
CA ARG A 26 17.11 -4.77 9.86
C ARG A 26 17.68 -3.37 10.12
N LYS A 27 18.11 -3.09 11.35
CA LYS A 27 18.79 -1.85 11.69
C LYS A 27 20.25 -1.95 11.22
N VAL A 28 20.54 -1.39 10.05
CA VAL A 28 21.89 -1.27 9.52
C VAL A 28 22.70 -0.20 10.28
N ALA A 29 22.04 0.78 10.88
CA ALA A 29 22.65 1.94 11.50
C ALA A 29 23.56 1.66 12.72
N LYS A 30 23.55 0.46 13.29
CA LYS A 30 24.44 0.12 14.42
C LYS A 30 25.81 -0.36 14.02
N GLU A 31 25.98 -0.83 12.78
CA GLU A 31 27.19 -1.51 12.34
C GLU A 31 28.18 -0.54 11.63
N ASN A 32 27.72 0.64 11.20
CA ASN A 32 28.58 1.65 10.57
C ASN A 32 28.07 3.07 10.93
N PRO A 33 28.49 3.65 12.07
CA PRO A 33 28.00 4.92 12.57
C PRO A 33 28.36 6.14 11.67
N ASP A 34 29.36 6.00 10.81
CA ASP A 34 29.89 7.10 10.00
C ASP A 34 29.18 7.27 8.64
N ILE A 35 28.38 6.30 8.20
CA ILE A 35 27.69 6.33 6.91
C ILE A 35 26.21 6.07 7.08
N ASP A 36 25.40 7.07 6.74
CA ASP A 36 23.95 6.92 6.61
C ASP A 36 23.60 6.39 5.22
N PHE A 37 23.60 5.05 5.08
CA PHE A 37 23.27 4.38 3.82
C PHE A 37 21.85 4.69 3.33
N GLN A 38 20.92 4.97 4.24
CA GLN A 38 19.54 5.35 3.90
C GLN A 38 19.48 6.71 3.23
N SER A 39 20.19 7.71 3.80
CA SER A 39 20.28 9.03 3.19
C SER A 39 21.02 9.00 1.85
N LEU A 40 22.03 8.13 1.71
CA LEU A 40 22.75 7.93 0.46
C LEU A 40 21.84 7.31 -0.60
N ALA A 41 21.06 6.27 -0.28
CA ALA A 41 20.10 5.65 -1.18
C ALA A 41 19.06 6.67 -1.65
N ALA A 42 18.46 7.43 -0.73
CA ALA A 42 17.50 8.48 -1.06
C ALA A 42 18.08 9.60 -1.93
N HIS A 43 19.35 9.96 -1.72
CA HIS A 43 20.04 10.95 -2.56
C HIS A 43 20.27 10.44 -3.98
N LEU A 44 20.72 9.20 -4.11
CA LEU A 44 20.95 8.55 -5.42
C LEU A 44 19.63 8.36 -6.17
N GLU A 45 18.56 8.00 -5.50
CA GLU A 45 17.22 7.85 -6.06
C GLU A 45 16.71 9.17 -6.66
N LYS A 46 16.88 10.29 -5.95
CA LYS A 46 16.56 11.62 -6.48
C LYS A 46 17.38 12.00 -7.71
N LYS A 47 18.66 11.61 -7.74
CA LYS A 47 19.59 11.96 -8.81
C LYS A 47 19.38 11.10 -10.07
N THR A 48 19.18 9.80 -9.92
CA THR A 48 19.08 8.84 -11.03
C THR A 48 17.65 8.54 -11.44
N LYS A 49 16.66 8.89 -10.58
CA LYS A 49 15.24 8.53 -10.71
C LYS A 49 14.99 7.02 -10.80
N GLN A 50 15.89 6.24 -10.21
CA GLN A 50 15.76 4.80 -10.07
C GLN A 50 15.78 4.45 -8.57
N GLU A 51 14.96 3.48 -8.16
CA GLU A 51 14.95 2.99 -6.79
C GLU A 51 16.32 2.41 -6.42
N HIS A 52 16.90 2.90 -5.32
CA HIS A 52 18.17 2.42 -4.78
C HIS A 52 17.94 1.71 -3.46
N VAL A 53 18.64 0.61 -3.29
CA VAL A 53 18.52 -0.25 -2.10
C VAL A 53 19.87 -0.46 -1.46
N VAL A 54 19.86 -0.64 -0.14
CA VAL A 54 21.03 -1.06 0.62
C VAL A 54 21.11 -2.58 0.59
N VAL A 55 22.23 -3.14 0.23
CA VAL A 55 22.49 -4.58 0.21
C VAL A 55 23.70 -4.92 1.09
N LYS A 56 23.73 -6.12 1.64
CA LYS A 56 24.90 -6.61 2.36
C LYS A 56 25.91 -7.19 1.37
N GLU A 57 27.15 -6.72 1.40
CA GLU A 57 28.22 -7.26 0.56
C GLU A 57 28.94 -8.42 1.24
N ASP A 58 29.47 -8.19 2.46
CA ASP A 58 30.19 -9.17 3.28
C ASP A 58 29.70 -9.11 4.74
N CYS A 59 30.39 -9.80 5.64
CA CYS A 59 29.99 -9.89 7.05
C CYS A 59 29.72 -8.53 7.70
N ASP A 60 30.49 -7.47 7.32
CA ASP A 60 30.43 -6.15 7.95
C ASP A 60 30.39 -5.00 6.93
N SER A 61 30.19 -5.27 5.64
CA SER A 61 30.13 -4.23 4.61
C SER A 61 28.77 -4.18 3.91
N PHE A 62 28.36 -2.92 3.61
CA PHE A 62 27.11 -2.63 2.92
C PHE A 62 27.41 -1.80 1.68
N ASP A 63 26.57 -1.91 0.66
CA ASP A 63 26.62 -1.11 -0.54
C ASP A 63 25.23 -0.59 -0.91
N VAL A 64 25.19 0.48 -1.68
CA VAL A 64 23.96 1.06 -2.22
C VAL A 64 23.96 0.93 -3.72
N MET A 65 22.97 0.25 -4.26
CA MET A 65 22.84 0.03 -5.69
C MET A 65 21.39 0.12 -6.18
N PRO A 66 21.17 0.31 -7.49
CA PRO A 66 19.82 0.22 -8.05
C PRO A 66 19.18 -1.14 -7.75
N LEU A 67 17.85 -1.14 -7.48
CA LEU A 67 17.10 -2.36 -7.18
C LEU A 67 17.25 -3.41 -8.29
N SER A 68 17.16 -3.00 -9.55
CA SER A 68 17.35 -3.88 -10.72
C SER A 68 18.69 -4.60 -10.71
N LYS A 69 19.77 -3.90 -10.33
CA LYS A 69 21.11 -4.49 -10.21
C LYS A 69 21.21 -5.45 -9.03
N ALA A 70 20.56 -5.13 -7.92
CA ALA A 70 20.52 -6.03 -6.76
C ALA A 70 19.79 -7.33 -7.09
N GLU A 71 18.69 -7.27 -7.82
CA GLU A 71 17.93 -8.43 -8.29
C GLU A 71 18.76 -9.29 -9.28
N GLU A 72 19.44 -8.66 -10.24
CA GLU A 72 20.32 -9.33 -11.18
C GLU A 72 21.48 -10.09 -10.47
N LEU A 73 22.01 -9.50 -9.40
CA LEU A 73 23.07 -10.10 -8.59
C LEU A 73 22.56 -11.07 -7.53
N GLY A 74 21.25 -11.28 -7.41
CA GLY A 74 20.65 -12.13 -6.38
C GLY A 74 20.84 -11.60 -4.95
N LYS A 75 21.13 -10.30 -4.79
CA LYS A 75 21.35 -9.68 -3.48
C LYS A 75 20.03 -9.21 -2.89
N ALA A 76 19.72 -9.66 -1.67
CA ALA A 76 18.51 -9.24 -0.98
C ALA A 76 18.65 -7.82 -0.42
N PRO A 77 17.70 -6.90 -0.74
CA PRO A 77 17.69 -5.59 -0.15
C PRO A 77 17.53 -5.62 1.37
N ILE A 78 18.25 -4.73 2.06
CA ILE A 78 18.08 -4.49 3.48
C ILE A 78 17.15 -3.30 3.66
N LEU A 79 16.04 -3.51 4.33
CA LEU A 79 15.11 -2.44 4.63
C LEU A 79 15.61 -1.63 5.81
N THR A 80 15.80 -0.35 5.58
CA THR A 80 16.29 0.61 6.58
C THR A 80 15.16 1.41 7.24
N SER A 81 13.96 1.41 6.66
CA SER A 81 12.77 2.05 7.22
C SER A 81 11.69 1.04 7.56
N LYS A 82 11.14 1.17 8.76
CA LYS A 82 10.00 0.36 9.19
C LYS A 82 8.74 0.80 8.46
N VAL A 83 8.00 -0.16 7.90
CA VAL A 83 6.63 0.07 7.49
C VAL A 83 5.76 0.21 8.73
N ASP A 84 4.98 1.28 8.78
CA ASP A 84 4.14 1.59 9.94
C ASP A 84 2.81 0.84 9.86
N ILE A 85 2.30 0.57 8.65
CA ILE A 85 0.98 -0.03 8.43
C ILE A 85 0.89 -0.74 7.08
N PHE A 86 0.21 -1.91 7.07
CA PHE A 86 -0.25 -2.58 5.86
C PHE A 86 -1.74 -2.28 5.66
N VAL A 87 -2.14 -2.04 4.43
CA VAL A 87 -3.50 -1.65 4.07
C VAL A 87 -4.01 -2.50 2.92
N SER A 88 -5.17 -3.10 3.07
CA SER A 88 -5.95 -3.62 1.94
C SER A 88 -6.94 -2.54 1.49
N SER A 89 -6.75 -2.04 0.28
CA SER A 89 -7.61 -1.02 -0.32
C SER A 89 -8.90 -1.67 -0.82
N PHE A 90 -10.04 -1.19 -0.34
CA PHE A 90 -11.35 -1.71 -0.72
C PHE A 90 -12.19 -0.62 -1.38
N SER A 91 -12.67 -0.89 -2.59
CA SER A 91 -13.49 0.04 -3.38
C SER A 91 -14.93 -0.44 -3.59
N GLY A 92 -15.28 -1.61 -3.08
CA GLY A 92 -16.56 -2.26 -3.37
C GLY A 92 -16.61 -3.00 -4.72
N GLY A 93 -15.58 -2.86 -5.56
CA GLY A 93 -15.47 -3.59 -6.82
C GLY A 93 -14.98 -5.04 -6.64
N LYS A 94 -15.25 -5.88 -7.63
CA LYS A 94 -14.88 -7.31 -7.63
C LYS A 94 -13.37 -7.52 -7.42
N ASP A 95 -12.53 -6.69 -8.04
CA ASP A 95 -11.08 -6.83 -7.99
C ASP A 95 -10.56 -6.53 -6.56
N SER A 96 -11.10 -5.51 -5.89
CA SER A 96 -10.77 -5.21 -4.50
C SER A 96 -11.27 -6.27 -3.51
N GLN A 97 -12.37 -6.96 -3.81
CA GLN A 97 -12.84 -8.10 -3.02
C GLN A 97 -11.87 -9.29 -3.11
N VAL A 98 -11.37 -9.60 -4.32
CA VAL A 98 -10.35 -10.65 -4.51
C VAL A 98 -9.08 -10.30 -3.75
N VAL A 99 -8.61 -9.06 -3.81
CA VAL A 99 -7.43 -8.62 -3.06
C VAL A 99 -7.64 -8.77 -1.56
N LEU A 100 -8.79 -8.37 -1.04
CA LEU A 100 -9.12 -8.51 0.38
C LEU A 100 -9.12 -9.98 0.82
N ASP A 101 -9.69 -10.87 0.02
CA ASP A 101 -9.68 -12.31 0.31
C ASP A 101 -8.25 -12.86 0.35
N LEU A 102 -7.45 -12.60 -0.66
CA LEU A 102 -6.06 -13.07 -0.73
C LEU A 102 -5.21 -12.51 0.42
N VAL A 103 -5.33 -11.22 0.73
CA VAL A 103 -4.60 -10.59 1.84
C VAL A 103 -4.99 -11.20 3.17
N SER A 104 -6.29 -11.41 3.43
CA SER A 104 -6.77 -11.99 4.69
C SER A 104 -6.42 -13.47 4.88
N ARG A 105 -6.10 -14.17 3.79
CA ARG A 105 -5.61 -15.56 3.83
C ARG A 105 -4.10 -15.67 4.04
N VAL A 106 -3.35 -14.63 3.73
CA VAL A 106 -1.87 -14.65 3.75
C VAL A 106 -1.30 -13.85 4.92
N ILE A 107 -1.88 -12.69 5.24
CA ILE A 107 -1.38 -11.81 6.29
C ILE A 107 -2.27 -11.97 7.54
N PRO A 108 -1.68 -12.10 8.75
CA PRO A 108 -2.45 -12.09 9.98
C PRO A 108 -3.35 -10.85 10.05
N THR A 109 -4.61 -11.02 10.42
CA THR A 109 -5.62 -9.95 10.34
C THR A 109 -5.38 -8.80 11.31
N GLU A 110 -4.58 -9.01 12.35
CA GLU A 110 -4.08 -7.97 13.25
C GLU A 110 -2.94 -7.11 12.67
N ASP A 111 -2.32 -7.56 11.58
CA ASP A 111 -1.15 -6.89 10.99
C ASP A 111 -1.51 -5.97 9.82
N PHE A 112 -2.76 -5.93 9.39
CA PHE A 112 -3.23 -5.01 8.36
C PHE A 112 -4.60 -4.42 8.70
N VAL A 113 -4.94 -3.35 8.00
CA VAL A 113 -6.27 -2.74 8.07
C VAL A 113 -6.92 -2.72 6.69
N VAL A 114 -8.25 -2.75 6.66
CA VAL A 114 -9.02 -2.56 5.44
C VAL A 114 -9.51 -1.13 5.39
N VAL A 115 -9.24 -0.43 4.29
CA VAL A 115 -9.70 0.94 4.09
C VAL A 115 -10.63 1.02 2.90
N TYR A 116 -11.86 1.43 3.15
CA TYR A 116 -12.85 1.77 2.13
C TYR A 116 -12.75 3.27 1.79
N SER A 117 -12.52 3.57 0.53
CA SER A 117 -12.47 4.95 0.05
C SER A 117 -13.87 5.39 -0.38
N ASN A 118 -14.58 6.13 0.48
CA ASN A 118 -15.88 6.70 0.19
C ASN A 118 -15.72 8.11 -0.39
N THR A 119 -16.07 8.28 -1.65
CA THR A 119 -16.01 9.58 -2.33
C THR A 119 -17.20 10.50 -2.00
N GLY A 120 -18.21 9.98 -1.31
CA GLY A 120 -19.46 10.69 -1.04
C GLY A 120 -20.44 10.68 -2.22
N TYR A 121 -20.11 9.96 -3.30
CA TYR A 121 -20.94 9.82 -4.49
C TYR A 121 -21.09 8.36 -4.91
N GLU A 122 -21.11 7.49 -3.91
CA GLU A 122 -21.28 6.05 -4.13
C GLU A 122 -22.74 5.69 -4.31
N LEU A 123 -23.00 4.70 -5.15
CA LEU A 123 -24.36 4.18 -5.33
C LEU A 123 -24.83 3.44 -4.07
N PRO A 124 -26.11 3.53 -3.68
CA PRO A 124 -26.63 2.83 -2.50
C PRO A 124 -26.31 1.31 -2.47
N PRO A 125 -26.36 0.58 -3.60
CA PRO A 125 -25.94 -0.82 -3.60
C PRO A 125 -24.47 -1.05 -3.24
N SER A 126 -23.57 -0.10 -3.58
CA SER A 126 -22.15 -0.20 -3.25
C SER A 126 -21.90 0.04 -1.75
N LEU A 127 -22.65 0.96 -1.15
CA LEU A 127 -22.58 1.18 0.30
C LEU A 127 -23.10 -0.03 1.08
N LYS A 128 -24.21 -0.61 0.64
CA LYS A 128 -24.74 -1.84 1.23
C LYS A 128 -23.75 -2.99 1.10
N LEU A 129 -23.14 -3.17 -0.08
CA LEU A 129 -22.14 -4.21 -0.29
C LEU A 129 -20.93 -4.05 0.66
N TYR A 130 -20.49 -2.80 0.90
CA TYR A 130 -19.44 -2.54 1.88
C TYR A 130 -19.86 -3.01 3.29
N ASP A 131 -21.07 -2.69 3.73
CA ASP A 131 -21.56 -3.10 5.04
C ASP A 131 -21.67 -4.64 5.15
N ASP A 132 -22.21 -5.29 4.12
CA ASP A 132 -22.34 -6.75 4.07
C ASP A 132 -20.95 -7.44 4.10
N ILE A 133 -19.96 -6.94 3.36
CA ILE A 133 -18.59 -7.46 3.34
C ILE A 133 -17.90 -7.23 4.68
N ARG A 134 -18.02 -6.03 5.25
CA ARG A 134 -17.45 -5.74 6.58
C ARG A 134 -17.99 -6.70 7.63
N GLU A 135 -19.31 -6.85 7.71
CA GLU A 135 -19.97 -7.74 8.67
C GLU A 135 -19.47 -9.19 8.52
N PHE A 136 -19.42 -9.70 7.28
CA PHE A 136 -18.91 -11.04 6.97
C PHE A 136 -17.47 -11.25 7.45
N TYR A 137 -16.57 -10.28 7.20
CA TYR A 137 -15.17 -10.42 7.58
C TYR A 137 -14.94 -10.22 9.08
N GLU A 138 -15.67 -9.31 9.73
CA GLU A 138 -15.61 -9.09 11.18
C GLU A 138 -16.12 -10.32 11.95
N GLU A 139 -17.13 -11.02 11.43
CA GLU A 139 -17.59 -12.29 12.00
C GLU A 139 -16.54 -13.40 11.82
N LYS A 140 -15.92 -13.49 10.64
CA LYS A 140 -14.94 -14.53 10.32
C LYS A 140 -13.59 -14.29 11.00
N TYR A 141 -13.19 -13.04 11.15
CA TYR A 141 -11.88 -12.63 11.66
C TYR A 141 -12.04 -11.55 12.75
N PRO A 142 -12.09 -11.92 14.04
CA PRO A 142 -12.36 -10.96 15.12
C PRO A 142 -11.36 -9.81 15.26
N ASN A 143 -10.13 -9.97 14.75
CA ASN A 143 -9.06 -8.97 14.83
C ASN A 143 -8.93 -8.10 13.58
N ILE A 144 -9.82 -8.26 12.59
CA ILE A 144 -9.78 -7.42 11.40
C ILE A 144 -10.40 -6.06 11.69
N HIS A 145 -9.81 -4.99 11.15
CA HIS A 145 -10.30 -3.63 11.33
C HIS A 145 -10.62 -2.99 9.99
N PHE A 146 -11.85 -2.47 9.88
CA PHE A 146 -12.34 -1.72 8.73
C PHE A 146 -12.40 -0.24 9.06
N TYR A 147 -11.90 0.59 8.15
CA TYR A 147 -11.94 2.03 8.22
C TYR A 147 -12.50 2.63 6.95
N VAL A 148 -13.12 3.80 7.08
CA VAL A 148 -13.64 4.57 5.94
C VAL A 148 -12.82 5.84 5.78
N ALA A 149 -12.17 6.00 4.63
CA ALA A 149 -11.51 7.23 4.24
C ALA A 149 -12.51 8.09 3.44
N GLN A 150 -12.90 9.23 3.99
CA GLN A 150 -13.86 10.14 3.37
C GLN A 150 -13.42 11.60 3.55
N ASN A 151 -13.70 12.43 2.55
CA ASN A 151 -13.47 13.87 2.67
C ASN A 151 -14.56 14.50 3.57
N HIS A 152 -14.20 15.56 4.28
CA HIS A 152 -15.14 16.32 5.12
C HIS A 152 -16.17 17.07 4.29
N GLN A 153 -15.79 17.51 3.09
CA GLN A 153 -16.67 18.19 2.16
C GLN A 153 -17.27 17.22 1.15
N HIS A 154 -18.54 17.45 0.81
CA HIS A 154 -19.21 16.66 -0.22
C HIS A 154 -18.62 16.96 -1.60
N ILE A 155 -18.59 15.97 -2.49
CA ILE A 155 -18.03 16.10 -3.83
C ILE A 155 -18.67 17.23 -4.65
N LEU A 156 -19.97 17.50 -4.48
CA LEU A 156 -20.69 18.58 -5.17
C LEU A 156 -20.13 19.95 -4.84
N HIS A 157 -19.62 20.17 -3.62
CA HIS A 157 -18.96 21.42 -3.25
C HIS A 157 -17.73 21.68 -4.16
N TYR A 158 -16.93 20.67 -4.40
CA TYR A 158 -15.78 20.78 -5.30
C TYR A 158 -16.17 20.91 -6.77
N TRP A 159 -17.32 20.34 -7.18
CA TRP A 159 -17.83 20.54 -8.54
C TRP A 159 -18.23 21.99 -8.78
N ASP A 160 -18.81 22.65 -7.79
CA ASP A 160 -19.18 24.05 -7.87
C ASP A 160 -17.95 24.98 -7.91
N GLU A 161 -16.89 24.64 -7.15
CA GLU A 161 -15.68 25.47 -7.07
C GLU A 161 -14.67 25.22 -8.20
N ILE A 162 -14.43 23.96 -8.57
CA ILE A 162 -13.36 23.56 -9.48
C ILE A 162 -13.91 23.16 -10.86
N GLY A 163 -15.20 22.82 -10.92
CA GLY A 163 -15.84 22.24 -12.08
C GLY A 163 -15.81 20.72 -12.09
N THR A 164 -16.47 20.11 -13.06
CA THR A 164 -16.55 18.65 -13.18
C THR A 164 -15.18 18.02 -13.46
N PRO A 165 -14.86 16.89 -12.84
CA PRO A 165 -13.60 16.19 -13.11
C PRO A 165 -13.57 15.72 -14.58
N SER A 166 -12.39 15.77 -15.17
CA SER A 166 -12.16 15.30 -16.54
C SER A 166 -11.01 14.32 -16.57
N ARG A 167 -10.80 13.68 -17.74
CA ARG A 167 -9.68 12.77 -17.95
C ARG A 167 -8.31 13.44 -17.74
N ILE A 168 -8.21 14.72 -18.07
CA ILE A 168 -6.98 15.51 -17.91
C ILE A 168 -6.90 16.13 -16.51
N HIS A 169 -8.03 16.54 -15.96
CA HIS A 169 -8.11 17.22 -14.66
C HIS A 169 -8.81 16.30 -13.63
N ARG A 170 -8.04 15.34 -13.11
CA ARG A 170 -8.51 14.28 -12.22
C ARG A 170 -8.43 14.69 -10.73
N TRP A 171 -8.89 15.88 -10.37
CA TRP A 171 -8.86 16.36 -8.99
C TRP A 171 -9.59 15.43 -8.01
N CYS A 172 -10.61 14.71 -8.47
CA CYS A 172 -11.34 13.75 -7.65
C CYS A 172 -10.44 12.64 -7.07
N CYS A 173 -9.40 12.21 -7.79
CA CYS A 173 -8.46 11.22 -7.28
C CYS A 173 -7.66 11.76 -6.09
N SER A 174 -7.19 12.99 -6.18
CA SER A 174 -6.37 13.62 -5.13
C SER A 174 -7.22 14.03 -3.93
N ILE A 175 -8.30 14.75 -4.17
CA ILE A 175 -9.11 15.39 -3.11
C ILE A 175 -10.04 14.37 -2.42
N MET A 176 -10.68 13.48 -3.19
CA MET A 176 -11.69 12.57 -2.66
C MET A 176 -11.16 11.19 -2.26
N LYS A 177 -9.94 10.81 -2.69
CA LYS A 177 -9.33 9.51 -2.38
C LYS A 177 -8.01 9.65 -1.65
N SER A 178 -6.98 10.21 -2.27
CA SER A 178 -5.62 10.21 -1.71
C SER A 178 -5.49 11.05 -0.44
N ALA A 179 -6.08 12.24 -0.39
CA ALA A 179 -6.00 13.11 0.78
C ALA A 179 -6.76 12.56 2.00
N PRO A 180 -7.99 12.03 1.88
CA PRO A 180 -8.68 11.37 2.98
C PRO A 180 -7.94 10.13 3.49
N LEU A 181 -7.43 9.29 2.59
CA LEU A 181 -6.63 8.11 2.95
C LEU A 181 -5.39 8.53 3.75
N SER A 182 -4.64 9.51 3.27
CA SER A 182 -3.44 10.01 3.93
C SER A 182 -3.73 10.54 5.34
N ARG A 183 -4.84 11.25 5.54
CA ARG A 183 -5.28 11.71 6.88
C ARG A 183 -5.63 10.56 7.79
N LEU A 184 -6.44 9.62 7.29
CA LEU A 184 -6.85 8.44 8.04
C LEU A 184 -5.64 7.61 8.52
N LEU A 185 -4.67 7.37 7.64
CA LEU A 185 -3.46 6.61 7.99
C LEU A 185 -2.63 7.33 9.06
N LYS A 186 -2.55 8.66 9.04
CA LYS A 186 -1.91 9.43 10.12
C LYS A 186 -2.63 9.25 11.47
N GLU A 187 -3.95 9.25 11.46
CA GLU A 187 -4.77 9.05 12.66
C GLU A 187 -4.58 7.65 13.23
N ILE A 188 -4.65 6.61 12.39
CA ILE A 188 -4.50 5.20 12.80
C ILE A 188 -3.11 4.96 13.41
N VAL A 189 -2.05 5.46 12.76
CA VAL A 189 -0.67 5.26 13.21
C VAL A 189 -0.30 6.18 14.38
N GLY A 190 -0.99 7.31 14.55
CA GLY A 190 -0.77 8.24 15.65
C GLY A 190 0.58 8.98 15.62
N LYS A 191 1.25 8.99 14.47
CA LYS A 191 2.49 9.72 14.26
C LYS A 191 2.21 11.05 13.59
N GLY A 192 2.68 12.16 14.12
CA GLY A 192 2.45 13.50 13.57
C GLY A 192 2.96 13.72 12.13
N LYS A 193 3.64 12.74 11.53
CA LYS A 193 4.12 12.72 10.14
C LYS A 193 3.39 11.67 9.31
N GLN A 194 3.54 11.77 7.97
CA GLN A 194 3.01 10.75 7.06
C GLN A 194 3.64 9.39 7.39
N PRO A 195 2.84 8.34 7.64
CA PRO A 195 3.34 6.99 7.89
C PRO A 195 3.85 6.35 6.61
N ASN A 196 4.80 5.43 6.75
CA ASN A 196 5.18 4.52 5.68
C ASN A 196 4.13 3.41 5.61
N ALA A 197 3.41 3.32 4.50
CA ALA A 197 2.35 2.34 4.32
C ALA A 197 2.61 1.47 3.08
N VAL A 198 2.29 0.19 3.19
CA VAL A 198 2.15 -0.70 2.03
C VAL A 198 0.68 -0.89 1.76
N LEU A 199 0.26 -0.54 0.55
CA LEU A 199 -1.12 -0.71 0.11
C LEU A 199 -1.20 -1.87 -0.88
N PHE A 200 -2.13 -2.79 -0.63
CA PHE A 200 -2.55 -3.81 -1.58
C PHE A 200 -3.80 -3.32 -2.30
N ASP A 201 -3.69 -3.18 -3.61
CA ASP A 201 -4.74 -2.63 -4.47
C ASP A 201 -4.94 -3.50 -5.71
N GLY A 202 -6.18 -3.64 -6.16
CA GLY A 202 -6.58 -4.45 -7.31
C GLY A 202 -6.61 -3.64 -8.61
N VAL A 203 -5.50 -3.01 -8.97
CA VAL A 203 -5.38 -2.26 -10.23
C VAL A 203 -4.96 -3.18 -11.35
N ARG A 204 -5.73 -3.18 -12.44
CA ARG A 204 -5.38 -3.92 -13.66
C ARG A 204 -4.35 -3.16 -14.48
N ALA A 205 -3.42 -3.90 -15.11
CA ALA A 205 -2.38 -3.31 -15.96
C ALA A 205 -2.95 -2.41 -17.08
N GLU A 206 -4.10 -2.77 -17.63
CA GLU A 206 -4.81 -2.03 -18.69
C GLU A 206 -5.36 -0.68 -18.21
N GLU A 207 -5.63 -0.52 -16.92
CA GLU A 207 -6.13 0.74 -16.35
C GLU A 207 -5.03 1.80 -16.18
N SER A 208 -3.77 1.39 -16.13
CA SER A 208 -2.63 2.29 -15.99
C SER A 208 -2.07 2.79 -17.32
N ALA A 209 -2.46 2.20 -18.44
CA ALA A 209 -1.99 2.54 -19.79
C ALA A 209 -2.79 3.68 -20.47
N SER A 210 -3.70 4.33 -19.77
CA SER A 210 -4.58 5.39 -20.31
C SER A 210 -4.20 6.78 -19.88
#